data_6a6bb3518eab07d7e1985ee130d541b7
#
_entry.id   6a6bb3518eab07d7e1985ee130d541b7
#
_cell.length_a   1.000
_cell.length_b   1.000
_cell.length_c   1.000
_cell.angle_alpha   90.00
_cell.angle_beta   90.00
_cell.angle_gamma   90.00
#
_symmetry.space_group_name_H-M   'P 1'
#
loop_
_entity.id
_entity.type
_entity.pdbx_description
1 polymer ?
#
loop_
_entity_poly.entity_id
_entity_poly.type
_entity_poly.pdbx_seq_one_letter_code
_entity_poly.pdbx_strand_id
1 'polypeptide(L)'
;MDESRARALRNDLTTFASRWWAGEAEVTRTFFSQKRSKDEHLRWLRMQAFKELQPRPNGIIIRLISELRDDYNRLEHGVDRHDFLHKIQFLEEEFRHYQLFADVVDYLTGEKITPEELAQYEVPEEVRLRELRSSLMKEHGDLARFASSFCEGGGASLYYEGMQVGGDALHDMIATACRGVYEDEIEHAEQGASGLEQGHWTEEQWALA
;
A
#
# COMPACT_ATOMS: atom_id res chain seq x y z
N MET A 1 19.02 18.89 11.03
CA MET A 1 19.82 17.68 11.39
C MET A 1 20.83 17.44 10.28
N ASP A 2 22.01 16.89 10.56
CA ASP A 2 22.95 16.53 9.50
C ASP A 2 22.57 15.19 8.81
N GLU A 3 23.08 14.99 7.59
CA GLU A 3 22.76 13.81 6.77
C GLU A 3 23.17 12.48 7.43
N SER A 4 24.28 12.46 8.16
CA SER A 4 24.77 11.24 8.83
C SER A 4 23.78 10.80 9.92
N ARG A 5 23.26 11.77 10.69
CA ARG A 5 22.27 11.50 11.72
C ARG A 5 20.91 11.09 11.13
N ALA A 6 20.47 11.74 10.04
CA ALA A 6 19.23 11.36 9.34
C ALA A 6 19.30 9.92 8.83
N ARG A 7 20.43 9.54 8.22
CA ARG A 7 20.68 8.16 7.76
C ARG A 7 20.71 7.14 8.91
N ALA A 8 21.30 7.49 10.05
CA ALA A 8 21.28 6.62 11.22
C ALA A 8 19.86 6.39 11.73
N LEU A 9 19.04 7.43 11.83
CA LEU A 9 17.62 7.34 12.23
C LEU A 9 16.80 6.53 11.25
N ARG A 10 17.01 6.69 9.92
CA ARG A 10 16.39 5.83 8.90
C ARG A 10 16.73 4.35 9.14
N ASN A 11 17.98 4.02 9.42
CA ASN A 11 18.41 2.64 9.68
C ASN A 11 17.75 2.08 10.95
N ASP A 12 17.65 2.89 12.00
CA ASP A 12 16.98 2.52 13.25
C ASP A 12 15.49 2.26 13.00
N LEU A 13 14.82 3.13 12.24
CA LEU A 13 13.42 2.96 11.85
C LEU A 13 13.21 1.70 11.00
N THR A 14 14.08 1.45 10.01
CA THR A 14 14.05 0.24 9.19
C THR A 14 14.22 -1.02 10.05
N THR A 15 15.14 -1.00 11.01
CA THR A 15 15.35 -2.11 11.95
C THR A 15 14.12 -2.33 12.84
N PHE A 16 13.46 -1.26 13.25
CA PHE A 16 12.22 -1.35 14.03
C PHE A 16 11.06 -1.92 13.18
N ALA A 17 10.86 -1.38 11.98
CA ALA A 17 9.76 -1.76 11.09
C ALA A 17 9.91 -3.19 10.55
N SER A 18 11.13 -3.65 10.29
CA SER A 18 11.41 -4.98 9.72
C SER A 18 10.78 -6.14 10.52
N ARG A 19 10.60 -5.99 11.83
CA ARG A 19 9.94 -6.98 12.69
C ARG A 19 8.45 -7.11 12.38
N TRP A 20 7.80 -6.01 12.06
CA TRP A 20 6.40 -5.98 11.67
C TRP A 20 6.21 -6.47 10.24
N TRP A 21 7.09 -6.06 9.32
CA TRP A 21 7.13 -6.56 7.96
C TRP A 21 7.33 -8.06 7.88
N ALA A 22 8.21 -8.62 8.72
CA ALA A 22 8.37 -10.07 8.85
C ALA A 22 7.08 -10.76 9.31
N GLY A 23 6.27 -10.10 10.14
CA GLY A 23 4.96 -10.59 10.55
C GLY A 23 3.97 -10.65 9.38
N GLU A 24 3.95 -9.63 8.53
CA GLU A 24 3.11 -9.61 7.32
C GLU A 24 3.54 -10.70 6.32
N ALA A 25 4.83 -10.87 6.09
CA ALA A 25 5.37 -11.98 5.30
C ALA A 25 4.94 -13.35 5.86
N GLU A 26 4.99 -13.54 7.18
CA GLU A 26 4.61 -14.79 7.84
C GLU A 26 3.12 -15.12 7.67
N VAL A 27 2.24 -14.12 7.65
CA VAL A 27 0.81 -14.32 7.38
C VAL A 27 0.61 -14.97 6.01
N THR A 28 1.22 -14.42 4.96
CA THR A 28 1.11 -14.98 3.61
C THR A 28 1.78 -16.33 3.48
N ARG A 29 2.97 -16.50 4.01
CA ARG A 29 3.69 -17.78 4.02
C ARG A 29 2.86 -18.86 4.71
N THR A 30 2.28 -18.58 5.88
CA THR A 30 1.43 -19.51 6.62
C THR A 30 0.17 -19.85 5.83
N PHE A 31 -0.46 -18.87 5.21
CA PHE A 31 -1.65 -19.12 4.39
C PHE A 31 -1.35 -20.13 3.27
N PHE A 32 -0.31 -19.90 2.48
CA PHE A 32 0.00 -20.73 1.31
C PHE A 32 0.79 -22.01 1.64
N SER A 33 1.31 -22.17 2.85
CA SER A 33 1.96 -23.42 3.29
C SER A 33 0.99 -24.60 3.47
N GLN A 34 -0.32 -24.35 3.46
CA GLN A 34 -1.37 -25.33 3.67
C GLN A 34 -2.31 -25.37 2.46
N LYS A 35 -2.87 -26.57 2.22
CA LYS A 35 -3.93 -26.69 1.20
C LYS A 35 -5.15 -25.87 1.63
N ARG A 36 -5.59 -24.96 0.76
CA ARG A 36 -6.75 -24.11 0.99
C ARG A 36 -7.90 -24.51 0.07
N SER A 37 -9.11 -24.31 0.56
CA SER A 37 -10.34 -24.41 -0.25
C SER A 37 -10.45 -23.21 -1.19
N LYS A 38 -11.30 -23.35 -2.21
CA LYS A 38 -11.65 -22.23 -3.10
C LYS A 38 -12.19 -21.02 -2.33
N ASP A 39 -13.02 -21.24 -1.31
CA ASP A 39 -13.62 -20.16 -0.51
C ASP A 39 -12.57 -19.43 0.34
N GLU A 40 -11.56 -20.14 0.87
CA GLU A 40 -10.44 -19.50 1.58
C GLU A 40 -9.60 -18.65 0.64
N HIS A 41 -9.30 -19.14 -0.59
CA HIS A 41 -8.62 -18.33 -1.60
C HIS A 41 -9.43 -17.09 -1.99
N LEU A 42 -10.74 -17.25 -2.23
CA LEU A 42 -11.62 -16.13 -2.55
C LEU A 42 -11.65 -15.09 -1.43
N ARG A 43 -11.71 -15.53 -0.17
CA ARG A 43 -11.67 -14.62 0.96
C ARG A 43 -10.34 -13.84 1.01
N TRP A 44 -9.21 -14.53 0.85
CA TRP A 44 -7.89 -13.89 0.85
C TRP A 44 -7.77 -12.86 -0.29
N LEU A 45 -8.13 -13.25 -1.52
CA LEU A 45 -8.08 -12.38 -2.70
C LEU A 45 -8.98 -11.15 -2.57
N ARG A 46 -10.20 -11.33 -2.05
CA ARG A 46 -11.12 -10.20 -1.81
C ARG A 46 -10.62 -9.25 -0.73
N MET A 47 -9.92 -9.77 0.28
CA MET A 47 -9.26 -8.91 1.28
C MET A 47 -8.12 -8.11 0.65
N GLN A 48 -7.30 -8.71 -0.23
CA GLN A 48 -6.28 -7.95 -0.95
C GLN A 48 -6.94 -6.91 -1.87
N ALA A 49 -7.88 -7.29 -2.72
CA ALA A 49 -8.59 -6.34 -3.57
C ALA A 49 -9.27 -5.20 -2.79
N PHE A 50 -9.78 -5.48 -1.57
CA PHE A 50 -10.32 -4.45 -0.68
C PHE A 50 -9.21 -3.49 -0.20
N LYS A 51 -8.05 -3.99 0.20
CA LYS A 51 -6.93 -3.16 0.68
C LYS A 51 -6.45 -2.18 -0.38
N GLU A 52 -6.39 -2.62 -1.63
CA GLU A 52 -5.93 -1.78 -2.75
C GLU A 52 -6.99 -0.76 -3.20
N LEU A 53 -8.25 -1.17 -3.32
CA LEU A 53 -9.32 -0.25 -3.75
C LEU A 53 -9.78 0.69 -2.64
N GLN A 54 -9.87 0.19 -1.40
CA GLN A 54 -10.45 0.90 -0.25
C GLN A 54 -11.78 1.60 -0.61
N PRO A 55 -12.85 0.89 -0.96
CA PRO A 55 -14.08 1.48 -1.49
C PRO A 55 -14.86 2.25 -0.39
N ARG A 56 -14.29 3.33 0.09
CA ARG A 56 -14.80 4.22 1.14
C ARG A 56 -14.56 5.67 0.74
N PRO A 57 -15.34 6.62 1.27
CA PRO A 57 -15.21 8.04 0.91
C PRO A 57 -13.81 8.65 1.17
N ASN A 58 -13.07 8.10 2.14
CA ASN A 58 -11.70 8.49 2.48
C ASN A 58 -10.66 7.42 2.11
N GLY A 59 -11.02 6.45 1.28
CA GLY A 59 -10.09 5.48 0.72
C GLY A 59 -9.12 6.12 -0.26
N ILE A 60 -7.98 5.45 -0.49
CA ILE A 60 -6.87 6.01 -1.24
C ILE A 60 -7.27 6.46 -2.66
N ILE A 61 -7.98 5.64 -3.40
CA ILE A 61 -8.40 5.94 -4.78
C ILE A 61 -9.29 7.18 -4.84
N ILE A 62 -10.32 7.25 -3.98
CA ILE A 62 -11.26 8.40 -3.96
C ILE A 62 -10.55 9.67 -3.52
N ARG A 63 -9.63 9.58 -2.56
CA ARG A 63 -8.81 10.69 -2.11
C ARG A 63 -7.91 11.22 -3.24
N LEU A 64 -7.17 10.34 -3.93
CA LEU A 64 -6.30 10.71 -5.04
C LEU A 64 -7.07 11.36 -6.20
N ILE A 65 -8.24 10.82 -6.56
CA ILE A 65 -9.12 11.43 -7.57
C ILE A 65 -9.53 12.86 -7.15
N SER A 66 -9.88 13.05 -5.88
CA SER A 66 -10.25 14.38 -5.37
C SER A 66 -9.07 15.35 -5.39
N GLU A 67 -7.89 14.90 -4.95
CA GLU A 67 -6.65 15.69 -4.98
C GLU A 67 -6.26 16.08 -6.41
N LEU A 68 -6.30 15.13 -7.36
CA LEU A 68 -6.02 15.39 -8.78
C LEU A 68 -6.98 16.42 -9.37
N ARG A 69 -8.28 16.35 -9.05
CA ARG A 69 -9.25 17.35 -9.50
C ARG A 69 -8.93 18.74 -8.96
N ASP A 70 -8.56 18.83 -7.69
CA ASP A 70 -8.25 20.11 -7.04
C ASP A 70 -6.91 20.67 -7.55
N ASP A 71 -5.93 19.83 -7.78
CA ASP A 71 -4.62 20.20 -8.35
C ASP A 71 -4.73 20.62 -9.82
N TYR A 72 -5.58 19.97 -10.61
CA TYR A 72 -5.83 20.38 -12.01
C TYR A 72 -6.27 21.84 -12.11
N ASN A 73 -7.10 22.31 -11.18
CA ASN A 73 -7.55 23.69 -11.15
C ASN A 73 -6.44 24.70 -10.79
N ARG A 74 -5.30 24.22 -10.28
CA ARG A 74 -4.14 25.02 -9.88
C ARG A 74 -2.90 24.76 -10.73
N LEU A 75 -3.04 23.98 -11.80
CA LEU A 75 -1.92 23.59 -12.65
C LEU A 75 -1.19 24.82 -13.19
N GLU A 76 0.13 24.89 -13.03
CA GLU A 76 1.01 26.04 -13.33
C GLU A 76 0.70 27.33 -12.54
N HIS A 77 -0.21 27.25 -11.56
CA HIS A 77 -0.57 28.34 -10.65
C HIS A 77 -0.42 27.93 -9.17
N GLY A 78 0.52 27.03 -8.90
CA GLY A 78 0.80 26.50 -7.56
C GLY A 78 0.93 24.99 -7.51
N VAL A 79 0.68 24.29 -8.62
CA VAL A 79 0.96 22.87 -8.83
C VAL A 79 1.82 22.73 -10.08
N ASP A 80 3.00 22.13 -9.92
CA ASP A 80 3.89 21.81 -11.05
C ASP A 80 3.34 20.64 -11.87
N ARG A 81 3.53 20.67 -13.18
CA ARG A 81 3.06 19.61 -14.10
C ARG A 81 3.71 18.27 -13.86
N HIS A 82 4.94 18.21 -13.36
CA HIS A 82 5.64 16.96 -13.05
C HIS A 82 5.08 16.34 -11.78
N ASP A 83 4.80 17.15 -10.76
CA ASP A 83 4.14 16.67 -9.53
C ASP A 83 2.73 16.16 -9.83
N PHE A 84 2.01 16.86 -10.72
CA PHE A 84 0.68 16.40 -11.16
C PHE A 84 0.73 15.08 -11.94
N LEU A 85 1.70 14.92 -12.84
CA LEU A 85 1.91 13.68 -13.58
C LEU A 85 2.26 12.54 -12.64
N HIS A 86 3.12 12.77 -11.66
CA HIS A 86 3.49 11.77 -10.65
C HIS A 86 2.27 11.27 -9.86
N LYS A 87 1.36 12.17 -9.48
CA LYS A 87 0.10 11.75 -8.82
C LYS A 87 -0.82 10.93 -9.73
N ILE A 88 -0.84 11.21 -11.04
CA ILE A 88 -1.59 10.38 -12.00
C ILE A 88 -0.99 8.98 -12.07
N GLN A 89 0.33 8.87 -12.12
CA GLN A 89 1.04 7.59 -12.15
C GLN A 89 0.76 6.80 -10.87
N PHE A 90 0.87 7.43 -9.72
CA PHE A 90 0.55 6.81 -8.43
C PHE A 90 -0.92 6.31 -8.36
N LEU A 91 -1.88 7.09 -8.86
CA LEU A 91 -3.27 6.63 -8.95
C LEU A 91 -3.43 5.43 -9.89
N GLU A 92 -2.70 5.39 -11.00
CA GLU A 92 -2.71 4.26 -11.95
C GLU A 92 -2.16 3.01 -11.27
N GLU A 93 -1.04 3.10 -10.55
CA GLU A 93 -0.40 2.01 -9.81
C GLU A 93 -1.36 1.43 -8.78
N GLU A 94 -1.93 2.25 -7.91
CA GLU A 94 -2.89 1.84 -6.87
C GLU A 94 -4.15 1.18 -7.47
N PHE A 95 -4.67 1.71 -8.58
CA PHE A 95 -5.82 1.10 -9.24
C PHE A 95 -5.45 -0.21 -9.94
N ARG A 96 -4.25 -0.34 -10.49
CA ARG A 96 -3.71 -1.57 -11.07
C ARG A 96 -3.56 -2.66 -10.02
N HIS A 97 -3.12 -2.35 -8.80
CA HIS A 97 -3.05 -3.30 -7.70
C HIS A 97 -4.42 -3.94 -7.43
N TYR A 98 -5.46 -3.12 -7.32
CA TYR A 98 -6.82 -3.61 -7.20
C TYR A 98 -7.21 -4.52 -8.38
N GLN A 99 -6.96 -4.07 -9.62
CA GLN A 99 -7.31 -4.82 -10.83
C GLN A 99 -6.67 -6.20 -10.84
N LEU A 100 -5.40 -6.31 -10.47
CA LEU A 100 -4.67 -7.58 -10.45
C LEU A 100 -5.37 -8.64 -9.58
N PHE A 101 -5.81 -8.27 -8.37
CA PHE A 101 -6.53 -9.20 -7.50
C PHE A 101 -7.99 -9.42 -7.93
N ALA A 102 -8.66 -8.39 -8.41
CA ALA A 102 -10.03 -8.49 -8.93
C ALA A 102 -10.11 -9.46 -10.11
N ASP A 103 -9.15 -9.43 -11.03
CA ASP A 103 -9.10 -10.36 -12.17
C ASP A 103 -8.95 -11.82 -11.73
N VAL A 104 -8.22 -12.10 -10.63
CA VAL A 104 -8.16 -13.48 -10.08
C VAL A 104 -9.47 -13.88 -9.41
N VAL A 105 -10.16 -12.97 -8.73
CA VAL A 105 -11.51 -13.23 -8.19
C VAL A 105 -12.48 -13.53 -9.31
N ASP A 106 -12.50 -12.72 -10.38
CA ASP A 106 -13.33 -12.91 -11.55
C ASP A 106 -13.09 -14.26 -12.23
N TYR A 107 -11.83 -14.67 -12.37
CA TYR A 107 -11.45 -15.98 -12.88
C TYR A 107 -12.05 -17.12 -12.04
N LEU A 108 -12.00 -17.00 -10.71
CA LEU A 108 -12.51 -18.01 -9.81
C LEU A 108 -14.04 -18.07 -9.75
N THR A 109 -14.71 -16.93 -9.84
CA THR A 109 -16.17 -16.85 -9.67
C THR A 109 -16.93 -16.92 -10.99
N GLY A 110 -16.33 -16.45 -12.08
CA GLY A 110 -16.98 -16.20 -13.36
C GLY A 110 -17.80 -14.90 -13.39
N GLU A 111 -17.72 -14.07 -12.35
CA GLU A 111 -18.48 -12.84 -12.17
C GLU A 111 -17.57 -11.68 -11.81
N LYS A 112 -17.95 -10.46 -12.20
CA LYS A 112 -17.20 -9.24 -11.85
C LYS A 112 -17.46 -8.86 -10.40
N ILE A 113 -16.40 -8.65 -9.63
CA ILE A 113 -16.52 -8.17 -8.27
C ILE A 113 -16.80 -6.67 -8.25
N THR A 114 -17.73 -6.25 -7.38
CA THR A 114 -18.12 -4.84 -7.24
C THR A 114 -17.49 -4.19 -5.99
N PRO A 115 -17.32 -2.84 -5.97
CA PRO A 115 -16.89 -2.13 -4.77
C PRO A 115 -17.77 -2.38 -3.54
N GLU A 116 -19.09 -2.52 -3.73
CA GLU A 116 -20.03 -2.84 -2.65
C GLU A 116 -19.79 -4.20 -2.03
N GLU A 117 -19.44 -5.20 -2.86
CA GLU A 117 -19.10 -6.53 -2.37
C GLU A 117 -17.77 -6.51 -1.63
N LEU A 118 -16.77 -5.77 -2.13
CA LEU A 118 -15.48 -5.60 -1.45
C LEU A 118 -15.63 -4.92 -0.10
N ALA A 119 -16.55 -3.96 0.03
CA ALA A 119 -16.78 -3.26 1.28
C ALA A 119 -17.11 -4.17 2.48
N GLN A 120 -17.55 -5.41 2.23
CA GLN A 120 -17.85 -6.42 3.27
C GLN A 120 -16.57 -7.05 3.86
N TYR A 121 -15.42 -6.85 3.22
CA TYR A 121 -14.13 -7.41 3.66
C TYR A 121 -13.32 -6.43 4.53
N GLU A 122 -13.88 -5.26 4.84
CA GLU A 122 -13.27 -4.32 5.76
C GLU A 122 -13.23 -4.91 7.18
N VAL A 123 -12.04 -4.92 7.76
CA VAL A 123 -11.86 -5.34 9.15
C VAL A 123 -11.68 -4.14 10.08
N PRO A 124 -12.02 -4.24 11.38
CA PRO A 124 -11.91 -3.11 12.32
C PRO A 124 -10.49 -2.53 12.41
N GLU A 125 -9.47 -3.35 12.15
CA GLU A 125 -8.06 -2.95 12.14
C GLU A 125 -7.77 -1.97 11.00
N GLU A 126 -8.29 -2.24 9.80
CA GLU A 126 -8.14 -1.35 8.64
C GLU A 126 -8.84 0.00 8.87
N VAL A 127 -10.00 -0.02 9.51
CA VAL A 127 -10.70 1.23 9.88
C VAL A 127 -9.81 2.06 10.80
N ARG A 128 -9.28 1.44 11.87
CA ARG A 128 -8.41 2.13 12.83
C ARG A 128 -7.12 2.65 12.18
N LEU A 129 -6.50 1.86 11.32
CA LEU A 129 -5.28 2.25 10.61
C LEU A 129 -5.53 3.46 9.69
N ARG A 130 -6.61 3.43 8.93
CA ARG A 130 -7.00 4.54 8.04
C ARG A 130 -7.30 5.83 8.82
N GLU A 131 -8.01 5.72 9.94
CA GLU A 131 -8.29 6.86 10.82
C GLU A 131 -7.03 7.43 11.43
N LEU A 132 -6.12 6.57 11.91
CA LEU A 132 -4.82 6.96 12.43
C LEU A 132 -3.99 7.69 11.36
N ARG A 133 -3.81 7.11 10.19
CA ARG A 133 -3.08 7.73 9.07
C ARG A 133 -3.68 9.09 8.69
N SER A 134 -5.01 9.17 8.59
CA SER A 134 -5.70 10.42 8.29
C SER A 134 -5.47 11.50 9.37
N SER A 135 -5.47 11.12 10.65
CA SER A 135 -5.17 12.04 11.75
C SER A 135 -3.72 12.52 11.71
N LEU A 136 -2.78 11.61 11.55
CA LEU A 136 -1.35 11.93 11.48
C LEU A 136 -1.03 12.83 10.28
N MET A 137 -1.62 12.58 9.11
CA MET A 137 -1.43 13.44 7.94
C MET A 137 -1.97 14.86 8.15
N LYS A 138 -3.08 15.03 8.88
CA LYS A 138 -3.62 16.36 9.22
C LYS A 138 -2.72 17.09 10.21
N GLU A 139 -2.11 16.37 11.15
CA GLU A 139 -1.30 16.96 12.22
C GLU A 139 0.14 17.21 11.81
N HIS A 140 0.74 16.28 11.03
CA HIS A 140 2.17 16.27 10.73
C HIS A 140 2.50 16.39 9.23
N GLY A 141 1.50 16.49 8.36
CA GLY A 141 1.69 16.76 6.92
C GLY A 141 2.63 15.77 6.23
N ASP A 142 3.67 16.29 5.57
CA ASP A 142 4.61 15.51 4.78
C ASP A 142 5.38 14.45 5.60
N LEU A 143 5.68 14.73 6.87
CA LEU A 143 6.31 13.74 7.74
C LEU A 143 5.47 12.46 7.82
N ALA A 144 4.18 12.61 8.13
CA ALA A 144 3.27 11.46 8.22
C ALA A 144 3.02 10.81 6.85
N ARG A 145 3.05 11.58 5.76
CA ARG A 145 2.95 11.05 4.40
C ARG A 145 4.13 10.13 4.08
N PHE A 146 5.36 10.57 4.32
CA PHE A 146 6.56 9.76 4.10
C PHE A 146 6.62 8.54 5.03
N ALA A 147 6.25 8.70 6.31
CA ALA A 147 6.17 7.58 7.23
C ALA A 147 5.11 6.55 6.80
N SER A 148 3.96 6.99 6.29
CA SER A 148 2.93 6.09 5.76
C SER A 148 3.42 5.32 4.52
N SER A 149 4.09 6.01 3.59
CA SER A 149 4.69 5.36 2.41
C SER A 149 5.81 4.40 2.81
N PHE A 150 6.67 4.75 3.77
CA PHE A 150 7.67 3.83 4.30
C PHE A 150 7.06 2.54 4.86
N CYS A 151 5.86 2.61 5.47
CA CYS A 151 5.17 1.43 6.00
C CYS A 151 4.71 0.44 4.90
N GLU A 152 4.69 0.83 3.62
CA GLU A 152 4.37 -0.05 2.50
C GLU A 152 5.41 -1.16 2.30
N GLY A 153 6.59 -1.05 2.92
CA GLY A 153 7.53 -2.16 3.06
C GLY A 153 6.95 -3.41 3.73
N GLY A 154 5.90 -3.27 4.53
CA GLY A 154 5.10 -4.40 5.04
C GLY A 154 4.30 -5.08 3.94
N GLY A 155 3.59 -4.31 3.11
CA GLY A 155 2.91 -4.79 1.91
C GLY A 155 3.88 -5.49 0.96
N ALA A 156 5.01 -4.86 0.66
CA ALA A 156 6.08 -5.48 -0.13
C ALA A 156 6.50 -6.84 0.43
N SER A 157 6.69 -6.95 1.75
CA SER A 157 7.08 -8.22 2.39
C SER A 157 5.98 -9.29 2.29
N LEU A 158 4.71 -8.91 2.42
CA LEU A 158 3.55 -9.78 2.24
C LEU A 158 3.49 -10.30 0.79
N TYR A 159 3.60 -9.42 -0.19
CA TYR A 159 3.51 -9.76 -1.61
C TYR A 159 4.74 -10.50 -2.13
N TYR A 160 5.93 -10.26 -1.54
CA TYR A 160 7.11 -11.08 -1.81
C TYR A 160 6.87 -12.57 -1.55
N GLU A 161 6.24 -12.92 -0.45
CA GLU A 161 5.88 -14.32 -0.16
C GLU A 161 4.78 -14.83 -1.09
N GLY A 162 3.82 -13.98 -1.43
CA GLY A 162 2.75 -14.33 -2.38
C GLY A 162 3.25 -14.62 -3.79
N MET A 163 4.30 -13.93 -4.25
CA MET A 163 4.87 -14.20 -5.57
C MET A 163 5.72 -15.47 -5.66
N GLN A 164 6.00 -16.14 -4.53
CA GLN A 164 6.72 -17.42 -4.50
C GLN A 164 5.79 -18.63 -4.66
N VAL A 165 4.46 -18.43 -4.60
CA VAL A 165 3.50 -19.53 -4.76
C VAL A 165 3.43 -20.01 -6.21
N GLY A 166 3.03 -21.26 -6.43
CA GLY A 166 2.94 -21.83 -7.76
C GLY A 166 2.44 -23.28 -7.72
N GLY A 167 2.43 -23.93 -8.87
CA GLY A 167 2.09 -25.35 -9.00
C GLY A 167 0.74 -25.64 -9.64
N ASP A 168 -0.09 -24.61 -9.83
CA ASP A 168 -1.31 -24.67 -10.63
C ASP A 168 -1.70 -23.28 -11.15
N ALA A 169 -2.66 -23.23 -12.06
CA ALA A 169 -3.07 -21.99 -12.73
C ALA A 169 -3.54 -20.89 -11.76
N LEU A 170 -4.22 -21.26 -10.67
CA LEU A 170 -4.65 -20.29 -9.66
C LEU A 170 -3.46 -19.67 -8.92
N HIS A 171 -2.56 -20.51 -8.43
CA HIS A 171 -1.37 -20.03 -7.72
C HIS A 171 -0.45 -19.22 -8.63
N ASP A 172 -0.32 -19.58 -9.91
CA ASP A 172 0.45 -18.80 -10.89
C ASP A 172 -0.18 -17.41 -11.14
N MET A 173 -1.51 -17.32 -11.18
CA MET A 173 -2.22 -16.03 -11.26
C MET A 173 -2.02 -15.19 -9.99
N ILE A 174 -2.12 -15.79 -8.81
CA ILE A 174 -1.87 -15.13 -7.53
C ILE A 174 -0.43 -14.61 -7.47
N ALA A 175 0.55 -15.44 -7.85
CA ALA A 175 1.96 -15.05 -7.88
C ALA A 175 2.20 -13.87 -8.83
N THR A 176 1.53 -13.86 -9.98
CA THR A 176 1.62 -12.74 -10.95
C THR A 176 1.04 -11.46 -10.37
N ALA A 177 -0.13 -11.52 -9.73
CA ALA A 177 -0.75 -10.38 -9.07
C ALA A 177 0.15 -9.83 -7.95
N CYS A 178 0.62 -10.71 -7.05
CA CYS A 178 1.52 -10.33 -5.97
C CYS A 178 2.83 -9.70 -6.47
N ARG A 179 3.38 -10.18 -7.59
CA ARG A 179 4.59 -9.61 -8.18
C ARG A 179 4.36 -8.17 -8.65
N GLY A 180 3.24 -7.91 -9.35
CA GLY A 180 2.93 -6.57 -9.84
C GLY A 180 2.80 -5.55 -8.72
N VAL A 181 2.19 -5.95 -7.59
CA VAL A 181 2.10 -5.06 -6.43
C VAL A 181 3.45 -4.93 -5.71
N TYR A 182 4.18 -6.02 -5.54
CA TYR A 182 5.50 -6.03 -4.88
C TYR A 182 6.50 -5.05 -5.52
N GLU A 183 6.54 -4.99 -6.85
CA GLU A 183 7.45 -4.14 -7.59
C GLU A 183 7.21 -2.65 -7.31
N ASP A 184 5.96 -2.23 -7.18
CA ASP A 184 5.59 -0.85 -6.86
C ASP A 184 5.75 -0.55 -5.36
N GLU A 185 5.33 -1.44 -4.47
CA GLU A 185 5.41 -1.27 -3.01
C GLU A 185 6.84 -1.09 -2.49
N ILE A 186 7.83 -1.76 -3.12
CA ILE A 186 9.25 -1.52 -2.81
C ILE A 186 9.63 -0.09 -3.16
N GLU A 187 9.21 0.40 -4.31
CA GLU A 187 9.52 1.76 -4.74
C GLU A 187 8.87 2.80 -3.84
N HIS A 188 7.59 2.61 -3.49
CA HIS A 188 6.87 3.47 -2.55
C HIS A 188 7.55 3.53 -1.18
N ALA A 189 7.94 2.38 -0.62
CA ALA A 189 8.64 2.32 0.65
C ALA A 189 10.00 3.04 0.61
N GLU A 190 10.76 2.92 -0.50
CA GLU A 190 12.03 3.62 -0.69
C GLU A 190 11.83 5.12 -0.88
N GLN A 191 10.79 5.55 -1.58
CA GLN A 191 10.41 6.97 -1.69
C GLN A 191 10.05 7.54 -0.31
N GLY A 192 9.30 6.79 0.50
CA GLY A 192 9.00 7.14 1.89
C GLY A 192 10.26 7.29 2.73
N ALA A 193 11.16 6.32 2.68
CA ALA A 193 12.45 6.35 3.38
C ALA A 193 13.32 7.53 2.96
N SER A 194 13.40 7.80 1.65
CA SER A 194 14.16 8.93 1.10
C SER A 194 13.56 10.27 1.52
N GLY A 195 12.24 10.41 1.51
CA GLY A 195 11.56 11.61 1.98
C GLY A 195 11.77 11.88 3.46
N LEU A 196 11.80 10.83 4.29
CA LEU A 196 12.18 10.95 5.69
C LEU A 196 13.64 11.39 5.86
N GLU A 197 14.58 10.81 5.11
CA GLU A 197 16.01 11.15 5.20
C GLU A 197 16.27 12.60 4.75
N GLN A 198 15.61 13.08 3.69
CA GLN A 198 15.85 14.39 3.06
C GLN A 198 15.03 15.53 3.65
N GLY A 199 14.00 15.26 4.43
CA GLY A 199 13.00 16.23 4.87
C GLY A 199 13.46 17.21 5.97
N HIS A 200 14.71 17.17 6.41
CA HIS A 200 15.28 18.06 7.43
C HIS A 200 14.51 18.11 8.77
N TRP A 201 13.91 17.00 9.16
CA TRP A 201 13.15 16.86 10.40
C TRP A 201 14.02 17.02 11.66
N THR A 202 13.41 17.44 12.76
CA THR A 202 14.04 17.40 14.09
C THR A 202 14.05 15.97 14.64
N GLU A 203 14.84 15.73 15.72
CA GLU A 203 14.82 14.41 16.38
C GLU A 203 13.45 14.10 17.01
N GLU A 204 12.72 15.11 17.49
CA GLU A 204 11.37 14.96 18.00
C GLU A 204 10.40 14.53 16.90
N GLN A 205 10.52 15.09 15.69
CA GLN A 205 9.72 14.69 14.54
C GLN A 205 10.05 13.27 14.07
N TRP A 206 11.31 12.87 14.08
CA TRP A 206 11.71 11.49 13.79
C TRP A 206 11.13 10.46 14.78
N ALA A 207 10.96 10.85 16.05
CA ALA A 207 10.35 10.00 17.05
C ALA A 207 8.84 9.77 16.84
N LEU A 208 8.21 10.56 15.95
CA LEU A 208 6.80 10.43 15.56
C LEU A 208 6.63 9.58 14.29
N ALA A 209 7.67 9.47 13.46
CA ALA A 209 7.67 8.63 12.25
C ALA A 209 7.80 7.15 12.59
#